data_98740582b1992713def7c22d0d400dbb
#
_entry.id   98740582b1992713def7c22d0d400dbb
#
_cell.length_a   1.000
_cell.length_b   1.000
_cell.length_c   1.000
_cell.angle_alpha   90.00
_cell.angle_beta   90.00
_cell.angle_gamma   90.00
#
_symmetry.space_group_name_H-M   'P 1'
#
loop_
_entity.id
_entity.type
_entity.pdbx_description
1 polymer ?
#
loop_
_entity_poly.entity_id
_entity_poly.type
_entity_poly.pdbx_seq_one_letter_code
_entity_poly.pdbx_strand_id
1 'polypeptide(L)'
;MDPTSAGTMGGTSNPTSAGPTTDPVEPECIDEDGDDYGEGPDCLGPDCNDNDVNIWENCGVCEEDADGDGYGNGDSCLGTDCDDNNPDIWEGCMGCEDNDGDGYGPGCDPGSDCDDENGYAWDTCDTCADIDGDGYWAGCNVLPDGQDADDCDDDDNNNWTADGCANCVDGDGDDYWVNCDAYDNDKPGPDCADDNPMVGGDDEVELCDGLPQNCANEIDPLPADEMCPPPGQQDPPNVNPIDGWLCEPPAPGEDGCKIKTCLDQFFDVDDDYSTGCECEGTSRNFSLAECGDEMPGYLGSLAEGEEIFGEDLVLGVIPELDNGKGNGAEDWFWVEFPENNADGTRPDTGIVKIDFETNENNDYRFEVYATCPAVAWDGVAEVCTPDPLGNALEWWFYDDWNFSDKSSYQDDVNWPDLVYVRVFRVQNENTCSNYRLRVRRESN
;
A
#
# COMPACT_ATOMS: atom_id res chain seq x y z
N MET A 1 -3.21 34.56 7.26
CA MET A 1 -3.97 35.77 7.69
C MET A 1 -5.17 35.29 8.46
N ASP A 2 -5.00 35.28 9.75
CA ASP A 2 -6.08 35.25 10.74
C ASP A 2 -6.77 36.65 10.75
N PRO A 3 -7.99 36.82 11.16
CA PRO A 3 -8.34 36.88 12.58
C PRO A 3 -9.75 36.37 12.96
N THR A 4 -9.84 35.67 14.10
CA THR A 4 -10.38 36.15 15.40
C THR A 4 -11.68 36.93 15.44
N SER A 5 -12.67 36.49 16.26
CA SER A 5 -13.17 37.16 17.45
C SER A 5 -14.37 36.40 18.03
N ALA A 6 -14.37 35.77 19.10
CA ALA A 6 -14.60 36.10 20.50
C ALA A 6 -15.71 37.12 20.78
N GLY A 7 -16.64 36.73 21.62
CA GLY A 7 -17.70 37.59 22.18
C GLY A 7 -18.51 36.88 23.27
N THR A 8 -17.94 36.79 24.44
CA THR A 8 -18.58 36.58 25.74
C THR A 8 -19.37 37.80 26.16
N MET A 9 -20.47 37.58 26.91
CA MET A 9 -20.94 38.34 28.08
C MET A 9 -22.31 37.74 28.49
N GLY A 10 -22.59 37.20 29.66
CA GLY A 10 -22.26 37.68 30.99
C GLY A 10 -23.39 38.58 31.48
N GLY A 11 -24.19 38.09 32.41
CA GLY A 11 -25.20 38.89 33.02
C GLY A 11 -26.02 38.14 34.08
N THR A 12 -25.42 38.00 35.22
CA THR A 12 -26.09 37.69 36.51
C THR A 12 -27.04 38.77 36.94
N SER A 13 -28.19 38.40 37.48
CA SER A 13 -28.73 39.05 38.67
C SER A 13 -29.96 38.31 39.21
N ASN A 14 -29.80 37.78 40.38
CA ASN A 14 -30.82 37.58 41.42
C ASN A 14 -30.79 38.83 42.29
N PRO A 15 -31.71 39.13 43.24
CA PRO A 15 -32.86 38.42 43.76
C PRO A 15 -34.05 39.35 43.99
N THR A 16 -35.21 38.85 44.40
CA THR A 16 -35.88 39.29 45.62
C THR A 16 -37.08 38.42 45.97
N SER A 17 -37.09 38.03 47.18
CA SER A 17 -38.12 37.47 48.01
C SER A 17 -39.46 38.26 48.03
N ALA A 18 -40.55 37.52 47.84
CA ALA A 18 -41.83 37.92 48.44
C ALA A 18 -42.59 36.63 48.83
N GLY A 19 -43.16 36.61 49.96
CA GLY A 19 -43.61 35.46 50.71
C GLY A 19 -44.87 34.77 50.23
N PRO A 20 -45.39 33.82 50.99
CA PRO A 20 -46.38 32.86 50.52
C PRO A 20 -47.76 33.43 50.53
N THR A 21 -48.41 33.50 49.36
CA THR A 21 -49.88 33.52 49.29
C THR A 21 -50.28 32.08 48.94
N THR A 22 -50.89 31.41 49.89
CA THR A 22 -51.66 30.21 49.71
C THR A 22 -52.92 30.53 48.97
N ASP A 23 -52.91 30.45 47.65
CA ASP A 23 -54.09 30.17 46.86
C ASP A 23 -54.26 28.68 46.80
N PRO A 24 -55.43 28.13 46.94
CA PRO A 24 -55.71 26.75 46.74
C PRO A 24 -55.42 26.44 45.27
N VAL A 25 -54.45 25.59 44.98
CA VAL A 25 -54.27 24.96 43.67
C VAL A 25 -55.55 24.18 43.42
N GLU A 26 -56.40 24.68 42.50
CA GLU A 26 -57.46 23.85 41.93
C GLU A 26 -56.77 22.64 41.30
N PRO A 27 -57.33 21.46 41.47
CA PRO A 27 -56.72 20.25 40.89
C PRO A 27 -56.74 20.38 39.34
N GLU A 28 -55.56 20.45 38.76
CA GLU A 28 -55.34 20.19 37.35
C GLU A 28 -55.97 18.83 36.97
N CYS A 29 -56.25 18.62 35.69
CA CYS A 29 -56.69 17.31 35.20
C CYS A 29 -55.65 16.24 35.64
N ILE A 30 -56.10 15.25 36.34
CA ILE A 30 -55.33 14.03 36.65
C ILE A 30 -55.70 13.02 35.59
N ASP A 31 -54.78 12.83 34.69
CA ASP A 31 -54.87 11.97 33.48
C ASP A 31 -53.58 11.15 33.44
N GLU A 32 -53.65 9.84 33.72
CA GLU A 32 -52.49 8.96 33.83
C GLU A 32 -52.00 8.41 32.46
N ASP A 33 -52.88 8.35 31.45
CA ASP A 33 -52.53 7.78 30.14
C ASP A 33 -52.39 8.86 29.03
N GLY A 34 -52.85 10.09 29.28
CA GLY A 34 -52.57 11.25 28.42
C GLY A 34 -53.57 11.43 27.27
N ASP A 35 -54.82 11.00 27.44
CA ASP A 35 -55.89 11.14 26.44
C ASP A 35 -56.79 12.38 26.66
N ASP A 36 -56.47 13.25 27.65
CA ASP A 36 -57.18 14.46 28.09
C ASP A 36 -58.48 14.18 28.87
N TYR A 37 -58.85 12.95 29.16
CA TYR A 37 -59.91 12.57 30.09
C TYR A 37 -59.29 12.17 31.44
N GLY A 38 -60.07 12.22 32.53
CA GLY A 38 -59.56 11.94 33.86
C GLY A 38 -60.36 12.59 34.98
N GLU A 39 -59.74 12.75 36.18
CA GLU A 39 -60.33 13.40 37.33
C GLU A 39 -59.89 14.88 37.42
N GLY A 40 -60.78 15.80 37.28
CA GLY A 40 -60.53 17.23 37.49
C GLY A 40 -61.37 18.15 36.61
N PRO A 41 -61.47 19.43 36.95
CA PRO A 41 -62.32 20.40 36.21
C PRO A 41 -61.76 20.80 34.86
N ASP A 42 -60.46 20.51 34.63
CA ASP A 42 -59.78 20.83 33.37
C ASP A 42 -59.68 19.63 32.43
N CYS A 43 -60.15 18.42 32.81
CA CYS A 43 -60.29 17.29 31.93
C CYS A 43 -61.47 17.46 30.96
N LEU A 44 -61.42 16.86 29.79
CA LEU A 44 -62.52 16.85 28.82
C LEU A 44 -63.73 16.08 29.34
N GLY A 45 -63.59 15.21 30.32
CA GLY A 45 -64.59 14.46 31.02
C GLY A 45 -63.97 13.46 31.99
N PRO A 46 -64.77 12.72 32.75
CA PRO A 46 -64.24 11.65 33.57
C PRO A 46 -63.77 10.50 32.69
N ASP A 47 -62.58 10.00 33.00
CA ASP A 47 -62.06 8.75 32.44
C ASP A 47 -62.42 7.59 33.35
N CYS A 48 -62.81 6.54 32.76
CA CYS A 48 -63.17 5.32 33.46
C CYS A 48 -62.09 4.23 33.41
N ASN A 49 -61.04 4.44 32.54
CA ASN A 49 -59.83 3.58 32.54
C ASN A 49 -58.56 4.43 32.30
N ASP A 50 -58.18 5.18 33.26
CA ASP A 50 -57.07 6.13 33.35
C ASP A 50 -55.66 5.45 33.17
N ASN A 51 -55.59 4.34 32.44
CA ASN A 51 -54.38 3.60 32.04
C ASN A 51 -54.40 3.19 30.58
N ASP A 52 -55.46 3.54 29.81
CA ASP A 52 -55.55 3.19 28.39
C ASP A 52 -56.14 4.37 27.59
N VAL A 53 -55.31 5.10 26.91
CA VAL A 53 -55.56 6.31 26.08
C VAL A 53 -56.71 6.17 25.07
N ASN A 54 -57.24 5.00 24.86
CA ASN A 54 -58.34 4.72 23.93
C ASN A 54 -59.69 4.48 24.64
N ILE A 55 -59.75 4.46 25.99
CA ILE A 55 -60.92 4.03 26.76
C ILE A 55 -61.25 5.07 27.84
N TRP A 56 -62.04 6.15 27.53
CA TRP A 56 -62.50 7.21 28.42
C TRP A 56 -64.00 7.09 28.82
N GLU A 57 -64.76 6.33 28.05
CA GLU A 57 -66.18 6.06 28.36
C GLU A 57 -66.52 4.58 28.06
N ASN A 58 -67.53 4.09 28.69
CA ASN A 58 -67.96 2.68 28.59
C ASN A 58 -67.00 1.64 29.23
N CYS A 59 -66.30 2.01 30.29
CA CYS A 59 -65.43 1.13 31.05
C CYS A 59 -66.17 0.04 31.88
N GLY A 60 -67.16 -0.53 31.34
CA GLY A 60 -67.54 -1.86 31.80
C GLY A 60 -66.44 -2.80 31.34
N VAL A 61 -65.83 -3.47 32.30
CA VAL A 61 -64.83 -4.51 31.99
C VAL A 61 -65.53 -5.51 31.06
N CYS A 62 -64.95 -5.79 29.92
CA CYS A 62 -65.23 -6.99 29.20
C CYS A 62 -64.82 -8.13 30.15
N GLU A 63 -65.80 -8.68 30.93
CA GLU A 63 -65.51 -9.53 32.12
C GLU A 63 -65.03 -10.93 31.77
N GLU A 64 -65.03 -11.33 30.50
CA GLU A 64 -64.57 -12.61 29.98
C GLU A 64 -63.84 -12.39 28.66
N ASP A 65 -62.80 -11.58 28.65
CA ASP A 65 -61.85 -11.33 27.58
C ASP A 65 -60.49 -11.81 28.12
N ALA A 66 -60.09 -13.03 27.81
CA ALA A 66 -58.93 -13.65 28.39
C ALA A 66 -57.63 -13.37 27.61
N ASP A 67 -57.73 -13.02 26.35
CA ASP A 67 -56.62 -12.74 25.45
C ASP A 67 -56.40 -11.24 25.22
N GLY A 68 -57.40 -10.39 25.54
CA GLY A 68 -57.24 -8.92 25.56
C GLY A 68 -57.52 -8.22 24.22
N ASP A 69 -58.28 -8.86 23.32
CA ASP A 69 -58.57 -8.31 21.99
C ASP A 69 -59.82 -7.36 22.00
N GLY A 70 -60.53 -7.32 23.13
CA GLY A 70 -61.72 -6.50 23.34
C GLY A 70 -63.06 -7.18 23.03
N TYR A 71 -63.06 -8.40 22.57
CA TYR A 71 -64.25 -9.27 22.42
C TYR A 71 -64.36 -10.22 23.63
N GLY A 72 -65.53 -10.77 23.84
CA GLY A 72 -65.80 -11.61 25.00
C GLY A 72 -67.26 -11.59 25.44
N ASN A 73 -67.59 -12.13 26.63
CA ASN A 73 -68.94 -12.15 27.14
C ASN A 73 -69.21 -10.98 28.11
N GLY A 74 -69.83 -9.90 27.67
CA GLY A 74 -70.20 -8.77 28.49
C GLY A 74 -70.77 -7.61 27.70
N ASP A 75 -71.59 -6.78 28.36
CA ASP A 75 -72.23 -5.60 27.72
C ASP A 75 -71.21 -4.50 27.32
N SER A 76 -69.94 -4.71 27.70
CA SER A 76 -68.85 -3.75 27.47
C SER A 76 -67.79 -4.31 26.46
N CYS A 77 -67.95 -5.54 26.01
CA CYS A 77 -67.14 -6.11 24.93
C CYS A 77 -67.62 -5.60 23.58
N LEU A 78 -66.72 -5.56 22.61
CA LEU A 78 -67.02 -5.20 21.21
C LEU A 78 -67.97 -6.21 20.56
N GLY A 79 -68.03 -7.46 21.07
CA GLY A 79 -68.88 -8.54 20.67
C GLY A 79 -68.60 -9.80 21.50
N THR A 80 -69.29 -10.90 21.19
CA THR A 80 -68.98 -12.18 21.79
C THR A 80 -67.73 -12.76 21.15
N ASP A 81 -66.77 -13.17 21.96
CA ASP A 81 -65.62 -13.98 21.52
C ASP A 81 -65.97 -15.45 21.58
N CYS A 82 -65.49 -16.15 20.61
CA CYS A 82 -65.70 -17.62 20.50
C CYS A 82 -64.41 -18.42 20.78
N ASP A 83 -63.23 -17.81 20.78
CA ASP A 83 -61.97 -18.41 21.30
C ASP A 83 -61.21 -17.39 22.19
N ASP A 84 -61.70 -17.16 23.35
CA ASP A 84 -61.25 -16.28 24.40
C ASP A 84 -59.80 -16.55 24.92
N ASN A 85 -58.93 -17.19 24.10
CA ASN A 85 -57.51 -17.40 24.34
C ASN A 85 -56.66 -17.06 23.12
N ASN A 86 -57.27 -16.62 22.02
CA ASN A 86 -56.55 -16.21 20.81
C ASN A 86 -57.09 -14.86 20.32
N PRO A 87 -56.33 -13.77 20.49
CA PRO A 87 -56.77 -12.39 20.20
C PRO A 87 -57.05 -12.12 18.71
N ASP A 88 -56.79 -13.08 17.86
CA ASP A 88 -57.02 -12.99 16.42
C ASP A 88 -58.33 -13.67 15.99
N ILE A 89 -59.13 -14.24 16.95
CA ILE A 89 -60.31 -15.03 16.62
C ILE A 89 -61.48 -14.70 17.53
N TRP A 90 -62.38 -13.77 17.15
CA TRP A 90 -63.59 -13.37 17.89
C TRP A 90 -64.90 -13.89 17.26
N GLU A 91 -64.90 -14.25 15.99
CA GLU A 91 -66.05 -14.86 15.33
C GLU A 91 -65.56 -15.99 14.39
N GLY A 92 -66.38 -16.95 14.09
CA GLY A 92 -66.08 -18.06 13.18
C GLY A 92 -65.39 -19.27 13.81
N CYS A 93 -65.41 -19.45 15.11
CA CYS A 93 -64.75 -20.52 15.91
C CYS A 93 -65.11 -21.94 15.61
N MET A 94 -65.25 -22.31 14.40
CA MET A 94 -65.34 -23.68 13.97
C MET A 94 -63.94 -24.24 13.64
N GLY A 95 -62.98 -24.03 14.58
CA GLY A 95 -61.66 -24.65 14.52
C GLY A 95 -60.67 -23.90 13.62
N CYS A 96 -60.40 -22.62 13.89
CA CYS A 96 -59.22 -21.94 13.31
C CYS A 96 -57.96 -22.66 13.76
N GLU A 97 -57.20 -23.15 12.81
CA GLU A 97 -55.87 -23.70 13.00
C GLU A 97 -54.88 -22.73 12.34
N ASP A 98 -54.26 -21.91 13.14
CA ASP A 98 -53.24 -20.94 12.75
C ASP A 98 -51.91 -21.35 13.46
N ASN A 99 -50.93 -21.88 12.70
CA ASN A 99 -49.73 -22.46 13.28
C ASN A 99 -48.57 -21.49 13.35
N ASP A 100 -48.57 -20.45 12.54
CA ASP A 100 -47.47 -19.46 12.46
C ASP A 100 -47.82 -18.11 13.10
N GLY A 101 -49.10 -17.84 13.36
CA GLY A 101 -49.57 -16.70 14.13
C GLY A 101 -49.85 -15.44 13.31
N ASP A 102 -50.10 -15.59 12.00
CA ASP A 102 -50.40 -14.46 11.11
C ASP A 102 -51.92 -14.12 11.05
N GLY A 103 -52.75 -14.93 11.68
CA GLY A 103 -54.20 -14.78 11.77
C GLY A 103 -54.97 -15.48 10.66
N TYR A 104 -54.35 -16.08 9.71
CA TYR A 104 -54.95 -16.86 8.63
C TYR A 104 -54.82 -18.36 8.94
N GLY A 105 -55.61 -19.16 8.28
CA GLY A 105 -55.59 -20.61 8.46
C GLY A 105 -56.92 -21.29 8.20
N PRO A 106 -57.00 -22.64 8.23
CA PRO A 106 -58.23 -23.37 8.05
C PRO A 106 -59.26 -23.06 9.13
N GLY A 107 -60.34 -22.36 8.75
CA GLY A 107 -61.41 -21.98 9.65
C GLY A 107 -61.24 -20.64 10.37
N CYS A 108 -60.20 -19.91 10.07
CA CYS A 108 -59.98 -18.53 10.55
C CYS A 108 -60.85 -17.51 9.81
N ASP A 109 -61.27 -16.45 10.50
CA ASP A 109 -62.15 -15.42 9.93
C ASP A 109 -61.55 -14.62 8.80
N PRO A 110 -60.26 -14.21 8.83
CA PRO A 110 -59.66 -13.49 7.73
C PRO A 110 -59.55 -14.34 6.45
N GLY A 111 -59.43 -15.66 6.58
CA GLY A 111 -59.40 -16.60 5.46
C GLY A 111 -58.51 -17.82 5.69
N SER A 112 -58.45 -18.68 4.67
CA SER A 112 -57.54 -19.81 4.69
C SER A 112 -56.12 -19.37 4.37
N ASP A 113 -55.16 -19.99 5.02
CA ASP A 113 -53.75 -19.89 4.71
C ASP A 113 -53.32 -21.02 3.77
N CYS A 114 -52.45 -20.70 2.85
CA CYS A 114 -51.86 -21.67 1.92
C CYS A 114 -50.56 -22.28 2.42
N ASP A 115 -49.86 -21.63 3.40
CA ASP A 115 -48.67 -22.14 4.07
C ASP A 115 -48.64 -21.78 5.56
N ASP A 116 -49.47 -22.54 6.32
CA ASP A 116 -49.69 -22.40 7.77
C ASP A 116 -48.44 -22.67 8.64
N GLU A 117 -47.22 -22.55 8.05
CA GLU A 117 -45.92 -22.58 8.71
C GLU A 117 -45.08 -21.29 8.42
N ASN A 118 -45.61 -20.39 7.57
CA ASN A 118 -44.92 -19.16 7.16
C ASN A 118 -45.78 -17.91 7.34
N GLY A 119 -45.68 -17.24 8.47
CA GLY A 119 -46.46 -16.06 8.84
C GLY A 119 -46.31 -14.82 7.97
N TYR A 120 -45.65 -14.92 6.84
CA TYR A 120 -45.52 -13.85 5.85
C TYR A 120 -46.35 -14.09 4.59
N ALA A 121 -46.99 -15.27 4.47
CA ALA A 121 -47.67 -15.69 3.24
C ALA A 121 -48.93 -16.46 3.49
N TRP A 122 -50.10 -15.91 3.25
CA TRP A 122 -51.41 -16.60 3.36
C TRP A 122 -52.11 -16.86 2.01
N ASP A 123 -51.76 -16.11 0.93
CA ASP A 123 -52.29 -16.37 -0.42
C ASP A 123 -51.22 -16.34 -1.51
N THR A 124 -49.97 -16.04 -1.15
CA THR A 124 -48.83 -15.93 -2.06
C THR A 124 -47.77 -17.01 -1.82
N CYS A 125 -48.10 -18.13 -1.23
CA CYS A 125 -47.20 -19.17 -0.72
C CYS A 125 -46.28 -19.82 -1.77
N ASP A 126 -46.65 -19.78 -3.05
CA ASP A 126 -45.80 -20.27 -4.13
C ASP A 126 -44.67 -19.29 -4.51
N THR A 127 -44.70 -18.06 -4.00
CA THR A 127 -43.84 -16.97 -4.40
C THR A 127 -43.11 -16.28 -3.25
N CYS A 128 -43.61 -16.46 -2.00
CA CYS A 128 -42.98 -15.82 -0.84
C CYS A 128 -41.72 -16.62 -0.46
N ALA A 129 -40.56 -16.06 -0.78
CA ALA A 129 -39.26 -16.66 -0.51
C ALA A 129 -38.15 -15.63 -0.44
N ASP A 130 -37.06 -15.99 0.18
CA ASP A 130 -35.73 -15.37 0.12
C ASP A 130 -34.82 -16.45 -0.52
N ILE A 131 -34.69 -16.41 -1.86
CA ILE A 131 -33.99 -17.46 -2.64
C ILE A 131 -32.50 -17.32 -2.61
N ASP A 132 -32.00 -16.07 -2.67
CA ASP A 132 -30.57 -15.77 -2.72
C ASP A 132 -29.94 -15.62 -1.33
N GLY A 133 -30.75 -15.41 -0.29
CA GLY A 133 -30.30 -15.39 1.10
C GLY A 133 -29.74 -14.06 1.59
N ASP A 134 -30.15 -12.96 0.96
CA ASP A 134 -29.72 -11.61 1.33
C ASP A 134 -30.54 -11.03 2.50
N GLY A 135 -31.66 -11.70 2.87
CA GLY A 135 -32.55 -11.31 3.95
C GLY A 135 -33.76 -10.48 3.50
N TYR A 136 -33.89 -10.23 2.22
CA TYR A 136 -35.09 -9.66 1.60
C TYR A 136 -35.94 -10.77 0.96
N TRP A 137 -37.23 -10.55 0.89
CA TRP A 137 -38.19 -11.56 0.47
C TRP A 137 -39.04 -11.02 -0.67
N ALA A 138 -39.28 -11.84 -1.65
CA ALA A 138 -40.15 -11.50 -2.75
C ALA A 138 -41.51 -12.19 -2.64
N GLY A 139 -42.57 -11.52 -3.13
CA GLY A 139 -43.88 -12.07 -3.34
C GLY A 139 -44.65 -12.45 -2.10
N CYS A 140 -44.31 -11.91 -0.95
CA CYS A 140 -45.02 -12.17 0.31
C CYS A 140 -46.26 -11.27 0.48
N ASN A 141 -47.22 -11.72 1.29
CA ASN A 141 -48.38 -10.90 1.66
C ASN A 141 -48.00 -9.79 2.64
N VAL A 142 -47.11 -10.11 3.57
CA VAL A 142 -46.50 -9.20 4.52
C VAL A 142 -45.02 -9.44 4.48
N LEU A 143 -44.24 -8.39 4.41
CA LEU A 143 -42.80 -8.48 4.43
C LEU A 143 -42.28 -8.69 5.87
N PRO A 144 -41.19 -9.43 6.07
CA PRO A 144 -40.56 -9.57 7.38
C PRO A 144 -40.21 -8.23 8.03
N ASP A 145 -40.14 -8.21 9.36
CA ASP A 145 -39.85 -7.02 10.15
C ASP A 145 -38.56 -6.31 9.67
N GLY A 146 -38.71 -5.08 9.21
CA GLY A 146 -37.60 -4.22 8.76
C GLY A 146 -37.42 -4.18 7.25
N GLN A 147 -38.19 -4.89 6.49
CA GLN A 147 -38.18 -4.82 5.03
C GLN A 147 -39.22 -3.81 4.53
N ASP A 148 -38.81 -2.84 3.72
CA ASP A 148 -39.66 -1.75 3.25
C ASP A 148 -40.35 -2.02 1.91
N ALA A 149 -39.89 -3.01 1.13
CA ALA A 149 -40.44 -3.38 -0.17
C ALA A 149 -40.14 -4.83 -0.52
N ASP A 150 -40.90 -5.39 -1.46
CA ASP A 150 -40.61 -6.68 -2.08
C ASP A 150 -39.20 -6.63 -2.70
N ASP A 151 -38.47 -7.73 -2.55
CA ASP A 151 -37.27 -7.95 -3.33
C ASP A 151 -37.59 -7.94 -4.83
N CYS A 152 -36.84 -7.17 -5.57
CA CYS A 152 -37.08 -7.00 -7.00
C CYS A 152 -36.33 -8.05 -7.86
N ASP A 153 -35.32 -8.74 -7.31
CA ASP A 153 -34.58 -9.82 -7.99
C ASP A 153 -34.08 -10.88 -6.99
N ASP A 154 -35.02 -11.75 -6.57
CA ASP A 154 -34.85 -12.82 -5.58
C ASP A 154 -33.87 -13.95 -6.02
N ASP A 155 -33.11 -13.73 -7.08
CA ASP A 155 -32.03 -14.60 -7.54
C ASP A 155 -30.63 -13.87 -7.41
N ASP A 156 -30.61 -12.61 -6.96
CA ASP A 156 -29.40 -11.76 -6.94
C ASP A 156 -29.22 -10.99 -5.63
N ASN A 157 -28.46 -11.56 -4.72
CA ASN A 157 -28.18 -11.03 -3.38
C ASN A 157 -27.50 -9.65 -3.31
N ASN A 158 -27.28 -9.01 -4.42
CA ASN A 158 -26.77 -7.65 -4.52
C ASN A 158 -27.86 -6.62 -4.80
N ASN A 159 -29.09 -7.04 -5.10
CA ASN A 159 -30.17 -6.19 -5.58
C ASN A 159 -31.53 -6.56 -5.00
N TRP A 160 -32.02 -5.78 -4.04
CA TRP A 160 -33.34 -5.95 -3.43
C TRP A 160 -34.27 -4.74 -3.60
N THR A 161 -33.73 -3.56 -3.93
CA THR A 161 -34.56 -2.39 -4.20
C THR A 161 -34.88 -2.26 -5.68
N ALA A 162 -36.04 -1.66 -6.00
CA ALA A 162 -36.41 -1.37 -7.38
C ALA A 162 -35.39 -0.49 -8.12
N ASP A 163 -34.57 0.28 -7.38
CA ASP A 163 -33.52 1.12 -7.94
C ASP A 163 -32.26 0.29 -8.22
N GLY A 164 -31.89 -0.61 -7.30
CA GLY A 164 -30.81 -1.59 -7.48
C GLY A 164 -31.05 -2.49 -8.66
N CYS A 165 -32.20 -3.17 -8.72
CA CYS A 165 -32.53 -4.07 -9.86
C CYS A 165 -32.59 -3.37 -11.21
N ALA A 166 -32.91 -2.08 -11.24
CA ALA A 166 -33.01 -1.35 -12.51
C ALA A 166 -31.65 -0.80 -12.98
N ASN A 167 -30.73 -0.53 -12.06
CA ASN A 167 -29.56 0.28 -12.32
C ASN A 167 -28.22 -0.38 -11.89
N CYS A 168 -28.26 -1.56 -11.22
CA CYS A 168 -27.07 -2.32 -10.92
C CYS A 168 -26.47 -2.88 -12.21
N VAL A 169 -25.43 -2.26 -12.69
CA VAL A 169 -24.80 -2.59 -13.98
C VAL A 169 -23.28 -2.46 -13.88
N ASP A 170 -22.59 -3.22 -14.72
CA ASP A 170 -21.20 -3.02 -15.11
C ASP A 170 -21.24 -2.44 -16.54
N GLY A 171 -20.98 -1.15 -16.67
CA GLY A 171 -21.21 -0.43 -17.91
C GLY A 171 -20.08 -0.52 -18.92
N ASP A 172 -18.87 -0.74 -18.48
CA ASP A 172 -17.66 -0.77 -19.32
C ASP A 172 -16.98 -2.15 -19.39
N GLY A 173 -17.36 -3.08 -18.48
CA GLY A 173 -16.96 -4.48 -18.55
C GLY A 173 -15.64 -4.79 -17.82
N ASP A 174 -15.36 -4.06 -16.74
CA ASP A 174 -14.18 -4.26 -15.91
C ASP A 174 -14.44 -5.13 -14.66
N ASP A 175 -15.68 -5.65 -14.52
CA ASP A 175 -16.16 -6.44 -13.40
C ASP A 175 -16.42 -5.63 -12.10
N TYR A 176 -16.42 -4.28 -12.14
CA TYR A 176 -16.95 -3.42 -11.08
C TYR A 176 -18.35 -2.91 -11.44
N TRP A 177 -19.17 -2.71 -10.41
CA TRP A 177 -20.60 -2.48 -10.59
C TRP A 177 -21.02 -1.14 -9.94
N VAL A 178 -22.03 -0.49 -10.52
CA VAL A 178 -22.65 0.72 -9.97
C VAL A 178 -24.09 0.49 -9.58
N ASN A 179 -24.53 1.27 -8.60
CA ASN A 179 -25.94 1.35 -8.17
C ASN A 179 -26.56 0.03 -7.66
N CYS A 180 -25.77 -0.95 -7.27
CA CYS A 180 -26.24 -2.11 -6.57
C CYS A 180 -26.59 -1.76 -5.12
N ASP A 181 -27.50 -2.49 -4.50
CA ASP A 181 -27.85 -2.29 -3.10
C ASP A 181 -26.76 -2.81 -2.16
N ALA A 182 -26.04 -3.86 -2.58
CA ALA A 182 -24.81 -4.33 -1.92
C ALA A 182 -23.74 -4.70 -2.95
N TYR A 183 -22.51 -4.81 -2.46
CA TYR A 183 -21.35 -5.23 -3.25
C TYR A 183 -20.65 -6.39 -2.53
N ASP A 184 -20.17 -7.36 -3.30
CA ASP A 184 -19.45 -8.52 -2.78
C ASP A 184 -18.37 -9.00 -3.78
N ASN A 185 -17.93 -10.28 -3.67
CA ASN A 185 -16.91 -10.80 -4.58
C ASN A 185 -17.42 -11.14 -5.99
N ASP A 186 -18.74 -11.32 -6.15
CA ASP A 186 -19.37 -11.61 -7.43
C ASP A 186 -19.74 -10.31 -8.18
N LYS A 187 -20.05 -9.27 -7.41
CA LYS A 187 -20.27 -7.91 -7.90
C LYS A 187 -19.49 -6.90 -7.05
N PRO A 188 -18.19 -6.77 -7.23
CA PRO A 188 -17.40 -5.77 -6.54
C PRO A 188 -17.81 -4.35 -6.97
N GLY A 189 -17.63 -3.38 -6.05
CA GLY A 189 -18.01 -2.00 -6.29
C GLY A 189 -18.05 -1.17 -5.00
N PRO A 190 -18.54 0.06 -5.04
CA PRO A 190 -19.07 0.71 -6.25
C PRO A 190 -17.97 1.10 -7.23
N ASP A 191 -18.27 0.93 -8.53
CA ASP A 191 -17.45 1.53 -9.58
C ASP A 191 -17.66 3.05 -9.62
N CYS A 192 -16.60 3.79 -9.76
CA CYS A 192 -16.61 5.25 -9.80
C CYS A 192 -16.49 5.83 -11.21
N ALA A 193 -16.27 5.01 -12.19
CA ALA A 193 -16.12 5.44 -13.59
C ALA A 193 -16.68 4.43 -14.58
N ASP A 194 -17.93 4.05 -14.46
CA ASP A 194 -18.72 3.06 -15.23
C ASP A 194 -18.71 3.24 -16.78
N ASP A 195 -17.83 4.08 -17.30
CA ASP A 195 -17.54 4.28 -18.71
C ASP A 195 -16.04 4.15 -19.06
N ASN A 196 -15.21 3.73 -18.09
CA ASN A 196 -13.77 3.62 -18.25
C ASN A 196 -13.19 2.35 -17.59
N PRO A 197 -13.01 1.26 -18.34
CA PRO A 197 -12.59 -0.04 -17.79
C PRO A 197 -11.15 -0.09 -17.27
N MET A 198 -10.57 1.04 -16.96
CA MET A 198 -9.27 1.19 -16.30
C MET A 198 -9.41 1.75 -14.88
N VAL A 199 -10.61 2.06 -14.45
CA VAL A 199 -10.93 2.68 -13.16
C VAL A 199 -12.13 1.96 -12.57
N GLY A 200 -11.90 1.12 -11.59
CA GLY A 200 -12.93 0.35 -10.91
C GLY A 200 -13.34 0.93 -9.56
N GLY A 201 -13.21 0.15 -8.50
CA GLY A 201 -13.63 0.54 -7.15
C GLY A 201 -12.56 1.20 -6.30
N ASP A 202 -12.97 1.70 -5.13
CA ASP A 202 -12.07 2.35 -4.14
C ASP A 202 -10.97 1.40 -3.61
N ASP A 203 -11.16 0.10 -3.70
CA ASP A 203 -10.23 -0.93 -3.22
C ASP A 203 -9.30 -1.45 -4.34
N GLU A 204 -9.42 -0.94 -5.54
CA GLU A 204 -8.52 -1.31 -6.62
C GLU A 204 -7.10 -0.77 -6.37
N VAL A 205 -6.12 -1.63 -6.66
CA VAL A 205 -4.71 -1.31 -6.41
C VAL A 205 -4.19 -0.39 -7.51
N GLU A 206 -3.72 0.78 -7.11
CA GLU A 206 -3.08 1.72 -8.01
C GLU A 206 -1.82 1.13 -8.66
N LEU A 207 -1.71 1.32 -9.95
CA LEU A 207 -0.55 0.94 -10.76
C LEU A 207 0.27 2.18 -11.13
N CYS A 208 1.53 1.98 -11.41
CA CYS A 208 2.38 3.03 -11.98
C CYS A 208 2.24 3.05 -13.50
N ASP A 209 1.17 3.60 -14.01
CA ASP A 209 0.88 3.60 -15.46
C ASP A 209 0.33 4.93 -16.00
N GLY A 210 0.24 5.94 -15.13
CA GLY A 210 -0.26 7.27 -15.50
C GLY A 210 -1.77 7.36 -15.64
N LEU A 211 -2.52 6.37 -15.12
CA LEU A 211 -3.97 6.36 -15.05
C LEU A 211 -4.43 6.18 -13.60
N PRO A 212 -5.56 6.75 -13.22
CA PRO A 212 -6.18 6.41 -11.94
C PRO A 212 -6.88 5.06 -12.07
N GLN A 213 -6.67 4.13 -11.11
CA GLN A 213 -7.39 2.87 -11.03
C GLN A 213 -8.50 2.89 -10.00
N ASN A 214 -8.43 3.80 -9.02
CA ASN A 214 -9.42 3.92 -7.96
C ASN A 214 -10.27 5.18 -8.05
N CYS A 215 -11.28 5.28 -7.18
CA CYS A 215 -12.24 6.39 -7.13
C CYS A 215 -11.65 7.75 -6.73
N ALA A 216 -10.43 7.83 -6.28
CA ALA A 216 -9.80 9.09 -5.89
C ALA A 216 -9.50 10.00 -7.10
N ASN A 217 -9.47 9.45 -8.33
CA ASN A 217 -9.15 10.17 -9.56
C ASN A 217 -7.79 10.89 -9.50
N GLU A 218 -6.88 10.41 -8.69
CA GLU A 218 -5.52 10.92 -8.59
C GLU A 218 -4.61 9.99 -9.40
N ILE A 219 -3.84 10.54 -10.30
CA ILE A 219 -2.91 9.77 -11.14
C ILE A 219 -1.70 9.41 -10.30
N ASP A 220 -1.41 8.11 -10.18
CA ASP A 220 -0.25 7.55 -9.46
C ASP A 220 -0.03 8.22 -8.09
N PRO A 221 -1.05 8.26 -7.18
CA PRO A 221 -1.01 9.05 -5.95
C PRO A 221 -0.10 8.46 -4.87
N LEU A 222 0.25 7.20 -4.99
CA LEU A 222 1.05 6.49 -4.01
C LEU A 222 2.55 6.65 -4.27
N PRO A 223 3.40 6.45 -3.26
CA PRO A 223 4.83 6.30 -3.46
C PRO A 223 5.16 5.17 -4.43
N ALA A 224 6.19 5.35 -5.25
CA ALA A 224 6.56 4.35 -6.26
C ALA A 224 6.85 2.95 -5.69
N ASP A 225 7.31 2.85 -4.46
CA ASP A 225 7.55 1.60 -3.74
C ASP A 225 6.27 0.88 -3.27
N GLU A 226 5.12 1.53 -3.35
CA GLU A 226 3.81 0.91 -3.11
C GLU A 226 3.13 0.46 -4.41
N MET A 227 3.48 1.05 -5.57
CA MET A 227 2.95 0.73 -6.88
C MET A 227 3.86 -0.19 -7.71
N CYS A 228 5.15 -0.27 -7.35
CA CYS A 228 6.16 -1.04 -8.06
C CYS A 228 6.82 -2.12 -7.17
N PRO A 229 7.06 -3.33 -7.67
CA PRO A 229 6.66 -3.81 -8.99
C PRO A 229 5.13 -3.98 -9.08
N PRO A 230 4.55 -4.09 -10.28
CA PRO A 230 3.12 -4.30 -10.44
C PRO A 230 2.60 -5.51 -9.65
N PRO A 231 1.35 -5.48 -9.14
CA PRO A 231 0.78 -6.55 -8.34
C PRO A 231 0.89 -7.92 -9.01
N GLY A 232 1.29 -8.92 -8.23
CA GLY A 232 1.46 -10.30 -8.72
C GLY A 232 2.79 -10.59 -9.39
N GLN A 233 3.65 -9.61 -9.57
CA GLN A 233 5.05 -9.84 -9.96
C GLN A 233 5.91 -10.12 -8.72
N GLN A 234 7.00 -10.85 -8.94
CA GLN A 234 7.96 -11.14 -7.88
C GLN A 234 8.89 -9.93 -7.73
N ASP A 235 9.21 -9.56 -6.49
CA ASP A 235 10.20 -8.52 -6.21
C ASP A 235 11.53 -8.84 -6.90
N PRO A 236 12.02 -7.94 -7.74
CA PRO A 236 13.29 -8.16 -8.42
C PRO A 236 14.46 -8.08 -7.44
N PRO A 237 15.55 -8.82 -7.70
CA PRO A 237 16.66 -8.94 -6.77
C PRO A 237 17.43 -7.62 -6.64
N ASN A 238 17.94 -7.38 -5.43
CA ASN A 238 18.89 -6.31 -5.09
C ASN A 238 18.40 -4.87 -5.30
N VAL A 239 17.12 -4.66 -5.50
CA VAL A 239 16.50 -3.33 -5.47
C VAL A 239 16.44 -2.83 -4.03
N ASN A 240 16.69 -1.54 -3.80
CA ASN A 240 16.63 -0.96 -2.47
C ASN A 240 15.17 -0.96 -1.96
N PRO A 241 14.86 -1.57 -0.80
CA PRO A 241 13.49 -1.73 -0.33
C PRO A 241 12.84 -0.42 0.20
N ILE A 242 13.58 0.66 0.34
CA ILE A 242 13.09 1.91 0.93
C ILE A 242 12.92 3.03 -0.12
N ASP A 243 13.79 3.08 -1.11
CA ASP A 243 13.85 4.14 -2.12
C ASP A 243 14.33 3.55 -3.46
N GLY A 244 13.93 2.31 -3.73
CA GLY A 244 14.39 1.54 -4.89
C GLY A 244 13.63 1.85 -6.17
N TRP A 245 12.47 2.48 -6.08
CA TRP A 245 11.56 2.60 -7.19
C TRP A 245 11.34 4.03 -7.64
N LEU A 246 11.05 4.18 -8.92
CA LEU A 246 10.59 5.39 -9.57
C LEU A 246 9.39 5.05 -10.44
N CYS A 247 8.36 5.87 -10.37
CA CYS A 247 7.19 5.77 -11.23
C CYS A 247 7.26 6.85 -12.31
N GLU A 248 7.51 6.44 -13.55
CA GLU A 248 7.60 7.32 -14.72
C GLU A 248 7.00 6.64 -15.95
N PRO A 249 5.67 6.55 -16.05
CA PRO A 249 5.02 5.92 -17.20
C PRO A 249 5.36 6.64 -18.51
N PRO A 250 5.77 5.90 -19.54
CA PRO A 250 6.13 6.51 -20.83
C PRO A 250 4.92 7.02 -21.59
N ALA A 251 3.74 6.41 -21.38
CA ALA A 251 2.45 6.88 -21.85
C ALA A 251 1.35 6.34 -20.92
N PRO A 252 0.17 6.98 -20.87
CA PRO A 252 -0.94 6.48 -20.07
C PRO A 252 -1.31 5.03 -20.43
N GLY A 253 -1.40 4.16 -19.43
CA GLY A 253 -1.66 2.73 -19.56
C GLY A 253 -0.42 1.88 -19.88
N GLU A 254 0.77 2.47 -19.92
CA GLU A 254 2.02 1.73 -20.05
C GLU A 254 2.74 1.69 -18.69
N ASP A 255 3.30 0.53 -18.34
CA ASP A 255 4.04 0.32 -17.10
C ASP A 255 5.20 1.32 -16.97
N GLY A 256 5.18 2.08 -15.89
CA GLY A 256 6.14 3.14 -15.58
C GLY A 256 7.14 2.78 -14.50
N CYS A 257 7.13 1.55 -14.01
CA CYS A 257 8.05 1.12 -12.97
C CYS A 257 9.49 1.11 -13.47
N LYS A 258 10.37 1.77 -12.73
CA LYS A 258 11.81 1.82 -12.97
C LYS A 258 12.57 1.66 -11.68
N ILE A 259 13.74 1.05 -11.76
CA ILE A 259 14.66 1.03 -10.62
C ILE A 259 15.28 2.42 -10.47
N LYS A 260 15.15 2.99 -9.28
CA LYS A 260 15.78 4.26 -8.89
C LYS A 260 17.10 4.05 -8.19
N THR A 261 17.12 3.11 -7.24
CA THR A 261 18.32 2.78 -6.48
C THR A 261 18.41 1.28 -6.20
N CYS A 262 19.59 0.76 -6.37
CA CYS A 262 19.95 -0.61 -6.00
C CYS A 262 20.40 -0.69 -4.54
N LEU A 263 20.54 -1.90 -4.01
CA LEU A 263 21.31 -2.14 -2.80
C LEU A 263 22.77 -1.75 -3.03
N ASP A 264 23.46 -1.44 -1.93
CA ASP A 264 24.90 -1.11 -2.00
C ASP A 264 25.65 -2.15 -2.81
N GLN A 265 26.50 -1.72 -3.74
CA GLN A 265 27.31 -2.51 -4.66
C GLN A 265 26.57 -3.20 -5.79
N PHE A 266 25.25 -3.09 -5.88
CA PHE A 266 24.50 -3.60 -7.00
C PHE A 266 24.11 -2.49 -7.97
N PHE A 267 23.99 -2.84 -9.25
CA PHE A 267 23.70 -1.91 -10.35
C PHE A 267 22.73 -2.57 -11.31
N ASP A 268 21.74 -1.81 -11.72
CA ASP A 268 20.90 -2.12 -12.86
C ASP A 268 21.65 -1.69 -14.13
N VAL A 269 21.96 -2.64 -14.98
CA VAL A 269 22.77 -2.38 -16.19
C VAL A 269 22.00 -2.48 -17.48
N ASP A 270 20.77 -3.01 -17.45
CA ASP A 270 19.96 -3.17 -18.64
C ASP A 270 18.69 -2.28 -18.66
N ASP A 271 18.46 -1.54 -17.60
CA ASP A 271 17.26 -0.70 -17.39
C ASP A 271 15.94 -1.50 -17.45
N ASP A 272 16.00 -2.82 -17.24
CA ASP A 272 14.84 -3.70 -17.14
C ASP A 272 14.57 -4.05 -15.67
N TYR A 273 13.60 -3.40 -15.06
CA TYR A 273 13.31 -3.61 -13.66
C TYR A 273 12.98 -5.08 -13.31
N SER A 274 12.53 -5.89 -14.28
CA SER A 274 12.17 -7.29 -14.03
C SER A 274 13.37 -8.17 -13.71
N THR A 275 14.55 -7.78 -14.13
CA THR A 275 15.82 -8.45 -13.82
C THR A 275 16.43 -7.97 -12.52
N GLY A 276 16.02 -6.79 -12.05
CA GLY A 276 16.52 -6.16 -10.85
C GLY A 276 17.89 -5.53 -11.01
N CYS A 277 18.62 -5.43 -9.91
CA CYS A 277 20.00 -4.96 -9.95
C CYS A 277 20.94 -6.16 -10.02
N GLU A 278 21.22 -6.60 -11.23
CA GLU A 278 21.87 -7.87 -11.54
C GLU A 278 23.38 -7.82 -11.51
N CYS A 279 23.98 -6.61 -11.52
CA CYS A 279 25.42 -6.43 -11.54
C CYS A 279 25.99 -6.12 -10.15
N GLU A 280 26.76 -7.03 -9.58
CA GLU A 280 27.51 -6.80 -8.35
C GLU A 280 28.84 -6.11 -8.67
N GLY A 281 28.96 -4.84 -8.29
CA GLY A 281 30.21 -4.07 -8.42
C GLY A 281 31.20 -4.39 -7.30
N THR A 282 32.46 -4.03 -7.50
CA THR A 282 33.48 -4.18 -6.47
C THR A 282 33.37 -3.10 -5.40
N SER A 283 33.62 -3.48 -4.15
CA SER A 283 33.48 -2.61 -2.97
C SER A 283 34.66 -1.66 -2.72
N ARG A 284 35.51 -1.43 -3.73
CA ARG A 284 36.77 -0.66 -3.59
C ARG A 284 36.64 0.77 -4.07
N ASN A 285 35.43 1.30 -4.03
CA ASN A 285 35.11 2.68 -4.38
C ASN A 285 35.64 3.65 -3.34
N PHE A 286 36.84 4.17 -3.59
CA PHE A 286 37.38 5.29 -2.81
C PHE A 286 37.38 6.53 -3.68
N SER A 287 36.95 7.63 -3.13
CA SER A 287 37.19 8.93 -3.75
C SER A 287 38.68 9.27 -3.66
N LEU A 288 39.18 10.07 -4.60
CA LEU A 288 40.53 10.66 -4.54
C LEU A 288 40.88 11.31 -3.19
N ALA A 289 39.86 11.66 -2.38
CA ALA A 289 40.03 12.27 -1.07
C ALA A 289 40.30 11.24 0.05
N GLU A 290 40.04 9.96 -0.20
CA GLU A 290 40.05 8.89 0.80
C GLU A 290 41.27 7.95 0.64
N CYS A 291 42.12 8.18 -0.33
CA CYS A 291 43.34 7.39 -0.45
C CYS A 291 44.27 7.66 0.75
N GLY A 292 44.69 6.61 1.43
CA GLY A 292 45.51 6.67 2.64
C GLY A 292 45.87 5.28 3.17
N ASP A 293 46.49 5.25 4.31
CA ASP A 293 47.08 4.04 4.92
C ASP A 293 46.03 2.96 5.27
N GLU A 294 44.73 3.26 5.24
CA GLU A 294 43.63 2.33 5.53
C GLU A 294 42.87 1.85 4.31
N MET A 295 43.41 2.09 3.11
CA MET A 295 42.77 1.62 1.87
C MET A 295 42.68 0.10 1.83
N PRO A 296 41.47 -0.48 1.59
CA PRO A 296 41.34 -1.93 1.49
C PRO A 296 41.99 -2.54 0.23
N GLY A 297 42.49 -1.71 -0.68
CA GLY A 297 43.19 -2.13 -1.88
C GLY A 297 44.70 -2.38 -1.71
N TYR A 298 45.21 -2.61 -0.48
CA TYR A 298 46.62 -2.97 -0.30
C TYR A 298 46.94 -4.32 -0.88
N LEU A 299 47.82 -4.34 -1.86
CA LEU A 299 48.22 -5.55 -2.58
C LEU A 299 49.43 -6.28 -1.96
N GLY A 300 50.11 -5.64 -1.04
CA GLY A 300 51.30 -6.16 -0.40
C GLY A 300 52.59 -5.56 -0.92
N SER A 301 53.71 -6.16 -0.50
CA SER A 301 55.07 -5.79 -0.87
C SER A 301 55.67 -6.86 -1.79
N LEU A 302 56.16 -6.44 -2.95
CA LEU A 302 56.67 -7.33 -3.99
C LEU A 302 58.20 -7.24 -4.09
N ALA A 303 58.85 -8.38 -3.80
CA ALA A 303 60.25 -8.61 -4.10
C ALA A 303 60.50 -8.95 -5.57
N GLU A 304 61.73 -8.87 -6.01
CA GLU A 304 62.10 -9.27 -7.36
C GLU A 304 61.72 -10.76 -7.66
N GLY A 305 61.03 -10.96 -8.77
CA GLY A 305 60.51 -12.26 -9.19
C GLY A 305 59.13 -12.58 -8.65
N GLU A 306 58.52 -11.68 -7.90
CA GLU A 306 57.16 -11.84 -7.37
C GLU A 306 56.07 -11.15 -8.24
N GLU A 307 54.90 -11.69 -8.19
CA GLU A 307 53.73 -11.13 -8.87
C GLU A 307 52.43 -11.35 -8.10
N ILE A 308 51.50 -10.48 -8.30
CA ILE A 308 50.09 -10.61 -7.86
C ILE A 308 49.23 -10.71 -9.11
N PHE A 309 48.63 -11.86 -9.29
CA PHE A 309 47.70 -12.12 -10.39
C PHE A 309 46.74 -13.25 -10.00
N GLY A 310 45.62 -13.36 -10.69
CA GLY A 310 44.68 -14.44 -10.43
C GLY A 310 43.98 -14.39 -9.05
N GLU A 311 44.32 -13.42 -8.22
CA GLU A 311 43.75 -13.23 -6.89
C GLU A 311 42.42 -12.48 -6.99
N ASP A 312 41.45 -12.83 -6.14
CA ASP A 312 40.18 -12.09 -6.05
C ASP A 312 40.38 -10.62 -5.68
N LEU A 313 41.47 -10.32 -4.98
CA LEU A 313 41.85 -8.97 -4.58
C LEU A 313 42.05 -8.02 -5.77
N VAL A 314 42.50 -8.51 -6.90
CA VAL A 314 42.78 -7.71 -8.13
C VAL A 314 41.70 -7.84 -9.19
N LEU A 315 40.63 -8.61 -8.91
CA LEU A 315 39.44 -8.71 -9.74
C LEU A 315 38.49 -7.56 -9.41
N GLY A 316 37.93 -6.91 -10.41
CA GLY A 316 36.97 -5.85 -10.22
C GLY A 316 35.90 -5.77 -11.29
N VAL A 317 34.78 -5.21 -10.90
CA VAL A 317 33.66 -4.84 -11.75
C VAL A 317 33.26 -3.41 -11.38
N ILE A 318 33.32 -2.50 -12.33
CA ILE A 318 32.92 -1.11 -12.17
C ILE A 318 31.88 -0.83 -13.28
N PRO A 319 30.57 -0.87 -12.98
CA PRO A 319 29.54 -0.75 -14.01
C PRO A 319 29.45 0.62 -14.65
N GLU A 320 29.78 1.68 -13.93
CA GLU A 320 29.63 3.06 -14.38
C GLU A 320 30.89 3.60 -15.06
N LEU A 321 30.70 4.54 -16.00
CA LEU A 321 31.82 5.26 -16.64
C LEU A 321 32.44 6.29 -15.66
N ASP A 322 33.75 6.45 -15.77
CA ASP A 322 34.43 7.55 -15.11
C ASP A 322 33.98 8.89 -15.70
N ASN A 323 33.25 9.65 -14.93
CA ASN A 323 32.80 10.99 -15.31
C ASN A 323 33.73 12.10 -14.85
N GLY A 324 34.91 11.76 -14.36
CA GLY A 324 35.92 12.69 -13.86
C GLY A 324 35.55 13.41 -12.56
N LYS A 325 34.49 12.95 -11.87
CA LYS A 325 34.01 13.60 -10.64
C LYS A 325 34.42 12.88 -9.36
N GLY A 326 35.12 11.77 -9.46
CA GLY A 326 35.65 11.03 -8.31
C GLY A 326 34.57 10.47 -7.38
N ASN A 327 33.40 10.12 -7.88
CA ASN A 327 32.28 9.64 -7.09
C ASN A 327 31.96 8.16 -7.33
N GLY A 328 32.94 7.31 -7.10
CA GLY A 328 32.65 5.92 -6.87
C GLY A 328 32.76 4.96 -8.07
N ALA A 329 32.97 5.47 -9.26
CA ALA A 329 33.20 4.63 -10.46
C ALA A 329 34.67 4.26 -10.65
N GLU A 330 35.33 3.84 -9.56
CA GLU A 330 36.76 3.55 -9.59
C GLU A 330 37.18 2.60 -8.46
N ASP A 331 38.15 1.76 -8.74
CA ASP A 331 38.81 0.93 -7.74
C ASP A 331 40.24 1.42 -7.51
N TRP A 332 40.65 1.49 -6.24
CA TRP A 332 41.97 1.92 -5.85
C TRP A 332 42.76 0.79 -5.22
N PHE A 333 44.03 0.69 -5.65
CA PHE A 333 44.99 -0.27 -5.13
C PHE A 333 46.28 0.46 -4.74
N TRP A 334 47.04 -0.15 -3.85
CA TRP A 334 48.40 0.30 -3.61
C TRP A 334 49.32 -0.89 -3.32
N VAL A 335 50.53 -0.74 -3.72
CA VAL A 335 51.56 -1.81 -3.71
C VAL A 335 52.90 -1.22 -3.35
N GLU A 336 53.71 -1.95 -2.58
CA GLU A 336 55.06 -1.61 -2.24
C GLU A 336 56.05 -2.44 -3.09
N PHE A 337 57.05 -1.74 -3.60
CA PHE A 337 58.20 -2.35 -4.29
C PHE A 337 59.47 -1.96 -3.53
N PRO A 338 59.81 -2.69 -2.45
CA PRO A 338 60.92 -2.28 -1.57
C PRO A 338 62.24 -2.25 -2.33
N GLU A 339 63.07 -1.30 -1.99
CA GLU A 339 64.43 -1.18 -2.53
C GLU A 339 65.23 -2.49 -2.24
N ASN A 340 65.98 -2.93 -3.22
CA ASN A 340 66.84 -4.11 -3.04
C ASN A 340 68.16 -3.74 -2.33
N ASN A 341 68.56 -2.52 -2.41
CA ASN A 341 69.79 -2.01 -1.83
C ASN A 341 69.47 -1.19 -0.55
N ALA A 342 69.68 -1.82 0.60
CA ALA A 342 69.42 -1.21 1.90
C ALA A 342 70.23 0.04 2.20
N ASP A 343 71.21 0.39 1.40
CA ASP A 343 72.02 1.57 1.52
C ASP A 343 71.65 2.71 0.56
N GLY A 344 70.49 2.52 -0.17
CA GLY A 344 69.99 3.50 -1.13
C GLY A 344 70.89 3.70 -2.36
N THR A 345 71.78 2.73 -2.65
CA THR A 345 72.57 2.74 -3.87
C THR A 345 71.84 2.13 -5.02
N ARG A 346 72.04 2.68 -6.22
CA ARG A 346 71.50 2.14 -7.46
C ARG A 346 72.48 1.21 -8.15
N PRO A 347 72.03 0.32 -8.99
CA PRO A 347 70.64 0.08 -9.40
C PRO A 347 69.88 -0.77 -8.40
N ASP A 348 68.59 -0.46 -8.24
CA ASP A 348 67.62 -1.42 -7.74
C ASP A 348 67.29 -2.43 -8.84
N THR A 349 66.97 -3.64 -8.47
CA THR A 349 66.82 -4.69 -9.47
C THR A 349 65.34 -5.07 -9.69
N GLY A 350 65.12 -5.55 -10.91
CA GLY A 350 63.79 -5.94 -11.35
C GLY A 350 63.07 -4.85 -12.16
N ILE A 351 62.08 -5.29 -12.85
CA ILE A 351 61.20 -4.44 -13.64
C ILE A 351 59.82 -4.44 -13.01
N VAL A 352 59.41 -3.31 -12.46
CA VAL A 352 58.05 -3.15 -11.95
C VAL A 352 57.06 -3.02 -13.12
N LYS A 353 56.02 -3.79 -13.13
CA LYS A 353 54.99 -3.76 -14.18
C LYS A 353 53.59 -3.86 -13.60
N ILE A 354 52.71 -3.08 -14.16
CA ILE A 354 51.27 -3.10 -13.91
C ILE A 354 50.57 -3.18 -15.26
N ASP A 355 49.71 -4.17 -15.44
CA ASP A 355 48.90 -4.34 -16.65
C ASP A 355 47.59 -5.07 -16.30
N PHE A 356 46.72 -5.23 -17.26
CA PHE A 356 45.54 -6.06 -17.12
C PHE A 356 45.82 -7.50 -17.56
N GLU A 357 45.57 -8.47 -16.70
CA GLU A 357 45.48 -9.88 -17.10
C GLU A 357 44.19 -10.11 -17.90
N THR A 358 43.10 -9.51 -17.44
CA THR A 358 41.80 -9.48 -18.10
C THR A 358 41.28 -8.04 -18.15
N ASN A 359 40.79 -7.64 -19.29
CA ASN A 359 40.07 -6.38 -19.48
C ASN A 359 39.00 -6.65 -20.51
N GLU A 360 37.83 -7.10 -20.01
CA GLU A 360 36.73 -7.49 -20.89
C GLU A 360 36.27 -6.30 -21.73
N ASN A 361 36.04 -6.54 -23.00
CA ASN A 361 35.65 -5.55 -24.00
C ASN A 361 36.63 -4.35 -24.11
N ASN A 362 37.76 -4.38 -23.43
CA ASN A 362 38.70 -3.24 -23.32
C ASN A 362 38.07 -2.02 -22.62
N ASP A 363 37.17 -2.27 -21.66
CA ASP A 363 36.38 -1.24 -21.00
C ASP A 363 37.16 -0.42 -19.98
N TYR A 364 38.22 -0.96 -19.44
CA TYR A 364 38.96 -0.40 -18.32
C TYR A 364 40.28 0.24 -18.72
N ARG A 365 40.67 1.23 -17.92
CA ARG A 365 41.99 1.86 -17.90
C ARG A 365 42.43 2.03 -16.45
N PHE A 366 43.72 2.29 -16.28
CA PHE A 366 44.23 2.66 -14.98
C PHE A 366 45.16 3.87 -15.05
N GLU A 367 45.33 4.50 -13.91
CA GLU A 367 46.31 5.56 -13.66
C GLU A 367 47.23 5.14 -12.53
N VAL A 368 48.45 5.62 -12.55
CA VAL A 368 49.47 5.34 -11.53
C VAL A 368 49.88 6.62 -10.83
N TYR A 369 49.95 6.60 -9.52
CA TYR A 369 50.25 7.73 -8.69
C TYR A 369 51.40 7.41 -7.70
N ALA A 370 52.22 8.41 -7.43
CA ALA A 370 53.37 8.31 -6.52
C ALA A 370 52.99 8.60 -5.08
N THR A 371 51.94 9.37 -4.86
CA THR A 371 51.48 9.78 -3.52
C THR A 371 49.96 9.87 -3.44
N CYS A 372 49.43 9.79 -2.23
CA CYS A 372 48.06 10.08 -1.90
C CYS A 372 47.96 11.46 -1.18
N PRO A 373 47.06 12.38 -1.51
CA PRO A 373 46.17 12.35 -2.67
C PRO A 373 46.90 12.58 -4.00
N ALA A 374 46.54 11.81 -4.94
CA ALA A 374 46.94 11.68 -6.32
C ALA A 374 47.92 12.71 -6.89
N VAL A 375 49.20 12.57 -6.61
CA VAL A 375 50.25 13.15 -7.45
C VAL A 375 50.62 12.10 -8.47
N ALA A 376 50.30 12.36 -9.74
CA ALA A 376 50.60 11.46 -10.82
C ALA A 376 52.12 11.11 -10.79
N TRP A 377 52.41 9.83 -11.01
CA TRP A 377 53.74 9.41 -11.28
C TRP A 377 54.16 9.96 -12.64
N ASP A 378 54.72 11.17 -12.62
CA ASP A 378 55.22 11.75 -13.84
C ASP A 378 56.49 11.00 -14.27
N GLY A 379 56.38 10.28 -15.32
CA GLY A 379 57.45 9.53 -15.91
C GLY A 379 58.50 10.44 -16.55
N VAL A 380 59.05 11.32 -15.79
CA VAL A 380 60.19 12.16 -16.23
C VAL A 380 61.47 11.31 -16.39
N ALA A 381 61.39 10.05 -15.99
CA ALA A 381 62.47 9.12 -16.26
C ALA A 381 62.35 8.58 -17.68
N GLU A 382 63.41 8.67 -18.40
CA GLU A 382 63.62 8.07 -19.74
C GLU A 382 63.35 6.54 -19.80
N VAL A 383 62.98 5.94 -18.71
CA VAL A 383 62.80 4.49 -18.51
C VAL A 383 61.37 4.15 -18.13
N CYS A 384 60.53 5.09 -17.91
CA CYS A 384 59.09 4.84 -17.72
C CYS A 384 58.39 4.99 -19.05
N THR A 385 57.72 3.98 -19.47
CA THR A 385 56.85 4.02 -20.64
C THR A 385 55.46 3.61 -20.25
N PRO A 386 54.55 3.97 -21.04
CA PRO A 386 54.25 5.21 -21.73
C PRO A 386 53.08 5.89 -21.08
N ASP A 387 52.96 7.17 -21.26
CA ASP A 387 51.84 7.97 -20.90
C ASP A 387 51.25 7.65 -19.50
N PRO A 388 51.92 8.10 -18.45
CA PRO A 388 51.49 7.82 -17.09
C PRO A 388 50.24 8.61 -16.69
N LEU A 389 49.72 9.42 -17.57
CA LEU A 389 48.69 10.39 -17.29
C LEU A 389 47.35 9.98 -17.95
N GLY A 390 46.72 9.00 -17.39
CA GLY A 390 45.35 8.67 -17.77
C GLY A 390 45.22 7.70 -18.95
N ASN A 391 44.42 6.71 -18.77
CA ASN A 391 44.08 5.68 -19.76
C ASN A 391 45.16 4.64 -20.07
N ALA A 392 46.02 4.31 -19.12
CA ALA A 392 47.01 3.25 -19.31
C ALA A 392 46.38 1.87 -19.38
N LEU A 393 46.92 1.02 -20.27
CA LEU A 393 46.66 -0.43 -20.33
C LEU A 393 47.83 -1.21 -19.78
N GLU A 394 49.01 -0.59 -19.78
CA GLU A 394 50.28 -1.10 -19.26
C GLU A 394 51.07 0.06 -18.71
N TRP A 395 51.71 -0.18 -17.56
CA TRP A 395 52.70 0.72 -16.98
C TRP A 395 53.87 -0.12 -16.49
N TRP A 396 55.09 0.33 -16.71
CA TRP A 396 56.28 -0.30 -16.25
C TRP A 396 57.38 0.68 -15.93
N PHE A 397 58.23 0.31 -14.96
CA PHE A 397 59.39 1.01 -14.53
C PHE A 397 60.56 0.05 -14.34
N TYR A 398 61.73 0.44 -14.77
CA TYR A 398 62.97 -0.28 -14.45
C TYR A 398 64.10 0.71 -14.20
N ASP A 399 65.04 0.33 -13.33
CA ASP A 399 66.25 1.08 -13.07
C ASP A 399 67.40 0.34 -13.76
N ASP A 400 67.95 0.87 -14.86
CA ASP A 400 69.05 0.27 -15.59
C ASP A 400 70.31 1.14 -15.53
N TRP A 401 71.09 0.83 -14.56
CA TRP A 401 72.41 1.47 -14.41
C TRP A 401 73.36 1.19 -15.56
N ASN A 402 73.15 0.15 -16.36
CA ASN A 402 74.05 -0.33 -17.40
C ASN A 402 73.74 0.23 -18.80
N PHE A 403 72.78 1.17 -18.90
CA PHE A 403 72.47 1.83 -20.16
C PHE A 403 73.73 2.47 -20.74
N SER A 404 73.99 2.23 -22.00
CA SER A 404 75.19 2.73 -22.67
C SER A 404 75.25 4.22 -22.87
N ASP A 405 74.17 4.91 -22.65
CA ASP A 405 74.06 6.38 -22.70
C ASP A 405 73.74 6.97 -21.33
N LYS A 406 74.77 7.11 -20.54
CA LYS A 406 74.65 7.68 -19.19
C LYS A 406 74.33 9.19 -19.17
N SER A 407 74.26 9.84 -20.33
CA SER A 407 73.97 11.27 -20.40
C SER A 407 72.49 11.60 -20.25
N SER A 408 71.64 10.60 -20.40
CA SER A 408 70.19 10.72 -20.20
C SER A 408 69.69 10.21 -18.85
N TYR A 409 70.59 9.66 -18.06
CA TYR A 409 70.22 9.14 -16.75
C TYR A 409 70.05 10.30 -15.75
N GLN A 410 68.86 10.47 -15.25
CA GLN A 410 68.61 11.45 -14.22
C GLN A 410 68.75 10.79 -12.84
N ASP A 411 69.72 11.28 -12.08
CA ASP A 411 69.97 10.83 -10.69
C ASP A 411 68.78 11.15 -9.73
N ASP A 412 67.81 11.87 -10.23
CA ASP A 412 66.68 12.37 -9.42
C ASP A 412 65.41 11.47 -9.52
N VAL A 413 65.40 10.44 -10.33
CA VAL A 413 64.25 9.50 -10.41
C VAL A 413 64.37 8.45 -9.33
N ASN A 414 63.49 8.57 -8.37
CA ASN A 414 63.41 7.61 -7.29
C ASN A 414 62.83 6.27 -7.78
N TRP A 415 63.26 5.18 -7.19
CA TRP A 415 62.63 3.90 -7.34
C TRP A 415 61.15 4.00 -6.91
N PRO A 416 60.18 3.37 -7.61
CA PRO A 416 58.76 3.44 -7.26
C PRO A 416 58.48 2.59 -6.03
N ASP A 417 58.93 3.00 -4.87
CA ASP A 417 58.84 2.30 -3.61
C ASP A 417 57.35 2.03 -3.23
N LEU A 418 56.52 3.01 -3.34
CA LEU A 418 55.09 2.92 -3.12
C LEU A 418 54.32 3.45 -4.33
N VAL A 419 53.40 2.66 -4.83
CA VAL A 419 52.62 2.97 -6.03
C VAL A 419 51.13 2.82 -5.73
N TYR A 420 50.37 3.83 -6.08
CA TYR A 420 48.90 3.82 -6.05
C TYR A 420 48.39 3.66 -7.48
N VAL A 421 47.39 2.78 -7.63
CA VAL A 421 46.78 2.47 -8.93
C VAL A 421 45.27 2.73 -8.83
N ARG A 422 44.80 3.60 -9.69
CA ARG A 422 43.38 3.86 -9.88
C ARG A 422 42.90 3.14 -11.13
N VAL A 423 41.93 2.24 -10.98
CA VAL A 423 41.25 1.57 -12.11
C VAL A 423 39.88 2.18 -12.30
N PHE A 424 39.48 2.44 -13.53
CA PHE A 424 38.20 3.03 -13.87
C PHE A 424 37.72 2.58 -15.25
N ARG A 425 36.43 2.66 -15.46
CA ARG A 425 35.79 2.31 -16.73
C ARG A 425 35.79 3.50 -17.68
N VAL A 426 36.07 3.26 -18.97
CA VAL A 426 36.11 4.31 -20.00
C VAL A 426 35.18 4.00 -21.19
N GLN A 427 34.68 2.79 -21.31
CA GLN A 427 33.82 2.35 -22.41
C GLN A 427 32.69 1.47 -21.89
N ASN A 428 31.63 1.37 -22.70
CA ASN A 428 30.48 0.47 -22.47
C ASN A 428 29.89 0.62 -21.06
N GLU A 429 29.33 1.79 -20.80
CA GLU A 429 28.56 2.06 -19.58
C GLU A 429 27.49 0.98 -19.36
N ASN A 430 27.16 0.75 -18.11
CA ASN A 430 26.12 -0.17 -17.70
C ASN A 430 26.34 -1.60 -18.23
N THR A 431 27.47 -2.16 -17.90
CA THR A 431 27.74 -3.59 -18.15
C THR A 431 28.46 -4.22 -16.96
N CYS A 432 28.26 -5.51 -16.76
CA CYS A 432 28.97 -6.30 -15.77
C CYS A 432 30.30 -6.86 -16.24
N SER A 433 30.91 -6.26 -17.25
CA SER A 433 32.25 -6.67 -17.68
C SER A 433 33.24 -6.52 -16.53
N ASN A 434 34.18 -7.46 -16.45
CA ASN A 434 35.17 -7.46 -15.39
C ASN A 434 36.56 -7.13 -15.91
N TYR A 435 37.40 -6.70 -14.98
CA TYR A 435 38.83 -6.61 -15.18
C TYR A 435 39.57 -7.46 -14.14
N ARG A 436 40.80 -7.81 -14.45
CA ARG A 436 41.77 -8.37 -13.49
C ARG A 436 43.08 -7.64 -13.67
N LEU A 437 43.50 -6.92 -12.64
CA LEU A 437 44.80 -6.26 -12.62
C LEU A 437 45.88 -7.28 -12.34
N ARG A 438 47.05 -7.09 -12.96
CA ARG A 438 48.27 -7.86 -12.68
C ARG A 438 49.38 -6.91 -12.30
N VAL A 439 49.99 -7.18 -11.16
CA VAL A 439 51.12 -6.40 -10.64
C VAL A 439 52.26 -7.35 -10.41
N ARG A 440 53.43 -6.98 -10.92
CA ARG A 440 54.63 -7.86 -10.88
C ARG A 440 55.90 -7.04 -10.78
N ARG A 441 56.93 -7.72 -10.24
CA ARG A 441 58.29 -7.27 -10.29
C ARG A 441 59.11 -8.35 -10.96
N GLU A 442 59.33 -8.22 -12.27
CA GLU A 442 60.07 -9.19 -13.06
C GLU A 442 61.59 -9.07 -12.73
N SER A 443 62.32 -10.21 -12.81
CA SER A 443 63.77 -10.20 -12.73
C SER A 443 64.38 -9.65 -14.00
N ASN A 444 65.47 -8.87 -13.85
CA ASN A 444 66.22 -8.32 -14.98
C ASN A 444 66.89 -9.40 -15.82
#